data_b4a70bc6ca5e824baa647182f809bcfb
#
_entry.id   b4a70bc6ca5e824baa647182f809bcfb
#
_cell.length_a   1.000
_cell.length_b   1.000
_cell.length_c   1.000
_cell.angle_alpha   90.00
_cell.angle_beta   90.00
_cell.angle_gamma   90.00
#
_symmetry.space_group_name_H-M   'P 1'
#
loop_
_entity.id
_entity.type
_entity.pdbx_description
1 polymer ?
#
loop_
_entity_poly.entity_id
_entity_poly.type
_entity_poly.pdbx_seq_one_letter_code
_entity_poly.pdbx_strand_id
1 'polypeptide(L)'
;YTTLFRSGGIRVICPFIEDIYTVADMLMRQDDLTLIEKKDYIANPKPNGYRSLHLILEVPIFLAERTQPVRIELQIRTMAMDFWASLEHQLRYKSDVEIPEHMSDDLKKCADVIAETDQEMQRIAKELKVL
;
A
#
# COMPACT_ATOMS: atom_id res chain seq x y z
N TYR A 1 -6.23 3.68 -12.01
CA TYR A 1 -5.40 3.70 -10.81
C TYR A 1 -4.41 4.87 -10.88
N THR A 2 -4.04 5.36 -9.71
CA THR A 2 -3.05 6.44 -9.60
C THR A 2 -1.72 5.86 -9.15
N THR A 3 -0.64 6.19 -9.86
CA THR A 3 0.71 5.75 -9.54
C THR A 3 1.54 6.95 -9.07
N LEU A 4 2.14 6.84 -7.89
CA LEU A 4 2.99 7.87 -7.31
C LEU A 4 4.40 7.31 -7.14
N PHE A 5 5.39 8.07 -7.63
CA PHE A 5 6.80 7.70 -7.49
C PHE A 5 7.37 8.30 -6.21
N ARG A 6 8.13 7.49 -5.48
CA ARG A 6 8.85 7.90 -4.29
C ARG A 6 10.31 7.49 -4.41
N SER A 7 11.18 8.12 -3.62
CA SER A 7 12.56 7.69 -3.49
C SER A 7 12.63 6.21 -3.07
N GLY A 8 13.13 5.36 -3.96
CA GLY A 8 13.29 3.93 -3.71
C GLY A 8 12.04 3.07 -3.92
N GLY A 9 10.93 3.61 -4.44
CA GLY A 9 9.73 2.79 -4.64
C GLY A 9 8.62 3.44 -5.44
N ILE A 10 7.58 2.64 -5.68
CA ILE A 10 6.37 3.04 -6.41
C ILE A 10 5.16 2.78 -5.52
N ARG A 11 4.24 3.72 -5.48
CA ARG A 11 2.97 3.56 -4.78
C ARG A 11 1.82 3.57 -5.77
N VAL A 12 0.97 2.55 -5.70
CA VAL A 12 -0.24 2.43 -6.52
C VAL A 12 -1.46 2.59 -5.61
N ILE A 13 -2.35 3.52 -5.98
CA ILE A 13 -3.56 3.80 -5.23
C ILE A 13 -4.75 3.25 -6.00
N CYS A 14 -5.51 2.37 -5.36
CA CYS A 14 -6.69 1.72 -5.92
C CYS A 14 -7.97 2.23 -5.26
N PRO A 15 -9.11 2.21 -5.99
CA PRO A 15 -10.39 2.62 -5.39
C PRO A 15 -10.87 1.67 -4.30
N PHE A 16 -10.75 0.36 -4.48
CA PHE A 16 -11.33 -0.64 -3.58
C PHE A 16 -10.30 -1.71 -3.21
N ILE A 17 -10.54 -2.38 -2.07
CA ILE A 17 -9.62 -3.38 -1.53
C ILE A 17 -9.35 -4.50 -2.55
N GLU A 18 -10.39 -5.00 -3.20
CA GLU A 18 -10.25 -6.09 -4.18
C GLU A 18 -9.34 -5.70 -5.35
N ASP A 19 -9.35 -4.44 -5.75
CA ASP A 19 -8.50 -3.94 -6.83
C ASP A 19 -7.01 -4.10 -6.51
N ILE A 20 -6.65 -4.00 -5.23
CA ILE A 20 -5.27 -4.19 -4.79
C ILE A 20 -4.76 -5.56 -5.20
N TYR A 21 -5.54 -6.60 -4.91
CA TYR A 21 -5.16 -7.97 -5.22
C TYR A 21 -5.23 -8.27 -6.71
N THR A 22 -6.18 -7.64 -7.42
CA THR A 22 -6.25 -7.74 -8.87
C THR A 22 -5.00 -7.16 -9.53
N VAL A 23 -4.55 -5.99 -9.10
CA VAL A 23 -3.32 -5.38 -9.62
C VAL A 23 -2.11 -6.24 -9.30
N ALA A 24 -2.02 -6.75 -8.06
CA ALA A 24 -0.92 -7.63 -7.67
C ALA A 24 -0.87 -8.89 -8.55
N ASP A 25 -2.02 -9.52 -8.78
CA ASP A 25 -2.10 -10.72 -9.62
C ASP A 25 -1.70 -10.43 -11.07
N MET A 26 -2.11 -9.29 -11.61
CA MET A 26 -1.73 -8.86 -12.95
C MET A 26 -0.21 -8.70 -13.07
N LEU A 27 0.42 -8.11 -12.06
CA LEU A 27 1.87 -7.94 -12.04
C LEU A 27 2.60 -9.28 -11.95
N MET A 28 2.09 -10.20 -11.13
CA MET A 28 2.71 -11.52 -10.97
C MET A 28 2.59 -12.41 -12.20
N ARG A 29 1.70 -12.07 -13.13
CA ARG A 29 1.59 -12.78 -14.42
C ARG A 29 2.61 -12.31 -15.46
N GLN A 30 3.33 -11.24 -15.20
CA GLN A 30 4.37 -10.74 -16.11
C GLN A 30 5.61 -11.63 -16.01
N ASP A 31 6.09 -12.11 -17.13
CA ASP A 31 7.24 -13.03 -17.19
C ASP A 31 8.55 -12.37 -16.80
N ASP A 32 8.63 -11.06 -16.96
CA ASP A 32 9.84 -10.27 -16.70
C ASP A 32 9.93 -9.72 -15.28
N LEU A 33 8.92 -10.00 -14.45
CA LEU A 33 8.90 -9.59 -13.04
C LEU A 33 9.07 -10.82 -12.14
N THR A 34 9.93 -10.69 -11.15
CA THR A 34 10.14 -11.75 -10.15
C THR A 34 9.77 -11.24 -8.78
N LEU A 35 8.85 -11.93 -8.12
CA LEU A 35 8.47 -11.60 -6.74
C LEU A 35 9.55 -12.08 -5.78
N ILE A 36 10.18 -11.15 -5.07
CA ILE A 36 11.20 -11.44 -4.07
C ILE A 36 10.57 -11.60 -2.68
N GLU A 37 9.66 -10.68 -2.31
CA GLU A 37 9.03 -10.67 -0.99
C GLU A 37 7.63 -10.07 -1.09
N LYS A 38 6.70 -10.61 -0.29
CA LYS A 38 5.34 -10.11 -0.17
C LYS A 38 5.00 -9.93 1.30
N LYS A 39 4.56 -8.74 1.68
CA LYS A 39 4.06 -8.43 3.02
C LYS A 39 2.65 -7.88 2.90
N ASP A 40 1.68 -8.65 3.35
CA ASP A 40 0.27 -8.27 3.29
C ASP A 40 -0.17 -7.68 4.63
N TYR A 41 -0.01 -6.36 4.75
CA TYR A 41 -0.47 -5.63 5.93
C TYR A 41 -1.95 -5.28 5.87
N ILE A 42 -2.66 -5.72 4.82
CA ILE A 42 -4.12 -5.59 4.77
C ILE A 42 -4.75 -6.76 5.52
N ALA A 43 -4.30 -7.98 5.24
CA ALA A 43 -4.73 -9.16 5.97
C ALA A 43 -4.20 -9.18 7.41
N ASN A 44 -2.98 -8.66 7.61
CA ASN A 44 -2.31 -8.61 8.91
C ASN A 44 -1.79 -7.19 9.17
N PRO A 45 -2.64 -6.25 9.59
CA PRO A 45 -2.22 -4.87 9.85
C PRO A 45 -1.10 -4.78 10.88
N LYS A 46 -0.26 -3.77 10.76
CA LYS A 46 0.74 -3.49 11.78
C LYS A 46 0.06 -3.08 13.09
N PRO A 47 0.74 -3.23 14.24
CA PRO A 47 0.15 -2.87 15.54
C PRO A 47 -0.34 -1.43 15.61
N ASN A 48 0.27 -0.49 14.87
CA ASN A 48 -0.16 0.91 14.84
C ASN A 48 -1.37 1.16 13.93
N GLY A 49 -1.85 0.14 13.20
CA GLY A 49 -2.98 0.26 12.29
C GLY A 49 -2.60 0.44 10.83
N TYR A 50 -1.32 0.50 10.50
CA TYR A 50 -0.86 0.63 9.11
C TYR A 50 -1.31 -0.55 8.26
N ARG A 51 -1.89 -0.26 7.09
CA ARG A 51 -2.38 -1.23 6.11
C ARG A 51 -1.88 -0.87 4.72
N SER A 52 -1.36 -1.85 4.02
CA SER A 52 -0.92 -1.74 2.63
C SER A 52 -0.47 -3.12 2.17
N LEU A 53 -0.46 -3.37 0.88
CA LEU A 53 0.19 -4.55 0.32
C LEU A 53 1.58 -4.13 -0.18
N HIS A 54 2.62 -4.75 0.34
CA HIS A 54 4.00 -4.48 -0.05
C HIS A 54 4.54 -5.63 -0.89
N LEU A 55 5.07 -5.32 -2.06
CA LEU A 55 5.74 -6.28 -2.92
C LEU A 55 7.16 -5.77 -3.20
N ILE A 56 8.14 -6.66 -3.02
CA ILE A 56 9.49 -6.41 -3.51
C ILE A 56 9.66 -7.23 -4.77
N LEU A 57 9.87 -6.54 -5.87
CA LEU A 57 9.99 -7.12 -7.20
C LEU A 57 11.40 -6.94 -7.72
N GLU A 58 11.85 -7.91 -8.51
CA GLU A 58 13.06 -7.77 -9.30
C GLU A 58 12.68 -7.58 -10.75
N VAL A 59 13.17 -6.50 -11.35
CA VAL A 59 12.85 -6.09 -12.71
C VAL A 59 14.14 -6.05 -13.52
N PRO A 60 14.18 -6.63 -14.73
CA PRO A 60 15.34 -6.53 -15.57
C PRO A 60 15.46 -5.14 -16.19
N ILE A 61 16.63 -4.55 -16.10
CA ILE A 61 16.96 -3.32 -16.83
C ILE A 61 17.92 -3.69 -17.96
N PHE A 62 17.54 -3.34 -19.19
CA PHE A 62 18.30 -3.66 -20.38
C PHE A 62 19.29 -2.53 -20.67
N LEU A 63 20.56 -2.79 -20.40
CA LEU A 63 21.65 -1.87 -20.73
C LEU A 63 22.25 -2.27 -22.07
N ALA A 64 23.06 -1.39 -22.66
CA ALA A 64 23.63 -1.62 -23.99
C ALA A 64 24.44 -2.93 -24.10
N GLU A 65 25.11 -3.35 -23.02
CA GLU A 65 26.01 -4.50 -23.00
C GLU A 65 25.54 -5.66 -22.12
N ARG A 66 24.49 -5.43 -21.28
CA ARG A 66 24.03 -6.45 -20.32
C ARG A 66 22.63 -6.15 -19.85
N THR A 67 21.99 -7.17 -19.29
CA THR A 67 20.75 -7.02 -18.52
C THR A 67 21.11 -7.03 -17.05
N GLN A 68 20.59 -6.06 -16.30
CA GLN A 68 20.82 -5.94 -14.86
C GLN A 68 19.51 -6.02 -14.11
N PRO A 69 19.40 -6.94 -13.12
CA PRO A 69 18.21 -6.99 -12.26
C PRO A 69 18.25 -5.83 -11.24
N VAL A 70 17.11 -5.20 -11.05
CA VAL A 70 16.95 -4.10 -10.09
C VAL A 70 15.75 -4.42 -9.21
N ARG A 71 15.91 -4.22 -7.89
CA ARG A 71 14.82 -4.39 -6.93
C ARG A 71 14.00 -3.12 -6.83
N ILE A 72 12.68 -3.28 -6.86
CA ILE A 72 11.71 -2.20 -6.73
C ILE A 72 10.76 -2.57 -5.60
N GLU A 73 10.55 -1.64 -4.67
CA GLU A 73 9.49 -1.76 -3.68
C GLU A 73 8.21 -1.18 -4.25
N LEU A 74 7.15 -1.98 -4.22
CA LEU A 74 5.84 -1.56 -4.67
C LEU A 74 4.88 -1.61 -3.48
N GLN A 75 4.20 -0.50 -3.21
CA GLN A 75 3.16 -0.40 -2.21
C GLN A 75 1.83 -0.22 -2.93
N ILE A 76 0.89 -1.11 -2.67
CA ILE A 76 -0.45 -1.06 -3.26
C ILE A 76 -1.45 -0.88 -2.12
N ARG A 77 -2.29 0.15 -2.21
CA ARG A 77 -3.23 0.51 -1.16
C ARG A 77 -4.47 1.20 -1.71
N THR A 78 -5.52 1.26 -0.91
CA THR A 78 -6.70 2.08 -1.24
C THR A 78 -6.44 3.54 -0.91
N MET A 79 -7.32 4.42 -1.38
CA MET A 79 -7.31 5.83 -1.00
C MET A 79 -7.43 6.00 0.53
N ALA A 80 -8.24 5.19 1.19
CA ALA A 80 -8.41 5.23 2.64
C ALA A 80 -7.13 4.86 3.38
N MET A 81 -6.44 3.82 2.93
CA MET A 81 -5.15 3.42 3.49
C MET A 81 -4.10 4.50 3.31
N ASP A 82 -4.06 5.11 2.14
CA ASP A 82 -3.11 6.18 1.83
C ASP A 82 -3.40 7.45 2.65
N PHE A 83 -4.66 7.77 2.84
CA PHE A 83 -5.09 8.90 3.66
C PHE A 83 -4.50 8.80 5.08
N TRP A 84 -4.74 7.68 5.76
CA TRP A 84 -4.24 7.49 7.11
C TRP A 84 -2.71 7.45 7.17
N ALA A 85 -2.08 6.68 6.28
CA ALA A 85 -0.62 6.52 6.28
C ALA A 85 0.11 7.84 6.00
N SER A 86 -0.41 8.63 5.07
CA SER A 86 0.20 9.91 4.71
C SER A 86 0.08 10.94 5.83
N LEU A 87 -1.07 11.02 6.49
CA LEU A 87 -1.27 11.95 7.59
C LEU A 87 -0.51 11.53 8.84
N GLU A 88 -0.49 10.25 9.16
CA GLU A 88 0.31 9.72 10.27
C GLU A 88 1.80 10.07 10.09
N HIS A 89 2.31 9.87 8.88
CA HIS A 89 3.69 10.21 8.54
C HIS A 89 3.96 11.71 8.73
N GLN A 90 3.07 12.58 8.24
CA GLN A 90 3.21 14.02 8.40
C GLN A 90 3.21 14.45 9.86
N LEU A 91 2.34 13.86 10.67
CA LEU A 91 2.26 14.20 12.09
C LEU A 91 3.56 13.82 12.81
N ARG A 92 4.15 12.68 12.49
CA ARG A 92 5.44 12.27 13.08
C ARG A 92 6.58 13.19 12.67
N TYR A 93 6.64 13.59 11.41
CA TYR A 93 7.74 14.40 10.89
C TYR A 93 7.64 15.87 11.24
N LYS A 94 6.43 16.43 11.38
CA LYS A 94 6.22 17.84 11.71
C LYS A 94 6.21 18.11 13.20
N SER A 95 6.07 17.07 14.02
CA SER A 95 6.11 17.20 15.46
C SER A 95 7.57 17.30 15.93
N ASP A 96 7.91 18.35 16.68
CA ASP A 96 9.23 18.50 17.29
C ASP A 96 9.36 17.65 18.55
N VAL A 97 8.29 17.00 18.98
CA VAL A 97 8.25 16.16 20.16
C VAL A 97 7.80 14.76 19.79
N GLU A 98 8.24 13.77 20.57
CA GLU A 98 7.77 12.42 20.43
C GLU A 98 6.26 12.34 20.65
N ILE A 99 5.56 11.55 19.80
CA ILE A 99 4.12 11.39 19.92
C ILE A 99 3.80 10.62 21.21
N PRO A 100 3.01 11.20 22.15
CA PRO A 100 2.62 10.50 23.35
C PRO A 100 1.82 9.23 23.06
N GLU A 101 1.92 8.25 23.94
CA GLU A 101 1.26 6.96 23.78
C GLU A 101 -0.27 7.08 23.55
N HIS A 102 -0.94 7.97 24.29
CA HIS A 102 -2.39 8.17 24.13
C HIS A 102 -2.75 8.71 22.73
N MET A 103 -1.88 9.49 22.11
CA MET A 103 -2.08 9.97 20.73
C MET A 103 -1.78 8.88 19.72
N SER A 104 -0.83 7.99 20.00
CA SER A 104 -0.62 6.79 19.19
C SER A 104 -1.84 5.88 19.22
N ASP A 105 -2.47 5.73 20.36
CA ASP A 105 -3.72 4.99 20.51
C ASP A 105 -4.86 5.63 19.73
N ASP A 106 -4.93 6.96 19.74
CA ASP A 106 -5.92 7.70 18.96
C ASP A 106 -5.71 7.53 17.46
N LEU A 107 -4.45 7.53 17.00
CA LEU A 107 -4.12 7.25 15.60
C LEU A 107 -4.52 5.84 15.19
N LYS A 108 -4.33 4.87 16.08
CA LYS A 108 -4.77 3.49 15.86
C LYS A 108 -6.29 3.40 15.75
N LYS A 109 -7.03 4.11 16.59
CA LYS A 109 -8.49 4.16 16.51
C LYS A 109 -8.94 4.76 15.17
N CYS A 110 -8.29 5.81 14.70
CA CYS A 110 -8.57 6.36 13.37
C CYS A 110 -8.32 5.34 12.27
N ALA A 111 -7.25 4.57 12.37
CA ALA A 111 -6.95 3.51 11.41
C ALA A 111 -8.06 2.44 11.40
N ASP A 112 -8.58 2.07 12.56
CA ASP A 112 -9.65 1.08 12.67
C ASP A 112 -10.95 1.58 12.04
N VAL A 113 -11.32 2.85 12.28
CA VAL A 113 -12.52 3.47 11.70
C VAL A 113 -12.40 3.54 10.18
N ILE A 114 -11.24 3.95 9.68
CA ILE A 114 -10.97 4.03 8.24
C ILE A 114 -11.01 2.65 7.61
N ALA A 115 -10.50 1.63 8.28
CA ALA A 115 -10.54 0.26 7.80
C ALA A 115 -11.98 -0.26 7.67
N GLU A 116 -12.85 0.04 8.63
CA GLU A 116 -14.26 -0.31 8.57
C GLU A 116 -14.94 0.38 7.40
N THR A 117 -14.68 1.66 7.20
CA THR A 117 -15.22 2.44 6.09
C THR A 117 -14.76 1.87 4.75
N ASP A 118 -13.50 1.51 4.65
CA ASP A 118 -12.91 0.94 3.44
C ASP A 118 -13.58 -0.38 3.07
N GLN A 119 -13.83 -1.24 4.05
CA GLN A 119 -14.55 -2.50 3.87
C GLN A 119 -16.00 -2.26 3.44
N GLU A 120 -16.64 -1.25 3.99
CA GLU A 120 -18.01 -0.89 3.62
C GLU A 120 -18.08 -0.40 2.18
N MET A 121 -17.12 0.40 1.75
CA MET A 121 -17.02 0.83 0.35
C MET A 121 -16.83 -0.35 -0.59
N GLN A 122 -16.02 -1.34 -0.18
CA GLN A 122 -15.83 -2.59 -0.92
C GLN A 122 -17.17 -3.33 -1.07
N ARG A 123 -17.94 -3.43 0.00
CA ARG A 123 -19.25 -4.10 -0.01
C ARG A 123 -20.22 -3.39 -0.97
N ILE A 124 -20.28 -2.08 -0.91
CA ILE A 124 -21.14 -1.28 -1.78
C ILE A 124 -20.76 -1.50 -3.25
N ALA A 125 -19.47 -1.47 -3.55
CA ALA A 125 -18.98 -1.69 -4.91
C ALA A 125 -19.38 -3.08 -5.44
N LYS A 126 -19.31 -4.10 -4.60
CA LYS A 126 -19.74 -5.45 -4.98
C LYS A 126 -21.24 -5.52 -5.26
N GLU A 127 -22.05 -4.90 -4.41
CA GLU A 127 -23.51 -4.89 -4.60
C GLU A 127 -23.91 -4.14 -5.87
N LEU A 128 -23.19 -3.07 -6.21
CA LEU A 128 -23.41 -2.32 -7.44
C LEU A 128 -22.78 -2.98 -8.67
N LYS A 129 -22.06 -4.08 -8.49
CA LYS A 129 -21.41 -4.85 -9.56
C LYS A 129 -20.43 -4.01 -10.39
N VAL A 130 -19.67 -3.16 -9.72
CA VAL A 130 -18.62 -2.35 -10.35
C VAL A 130 -17.23 -2.95 -10.16
N LEU A 131 -17.16 -4.09 -9.51
CA LEU A 131 -15.92 -4.86 -9.34
C LEU A 131 -15.91 -6.07 -10.25
#